data_0baa326ec0feed72985fd09888fa8de3
#
_entry.id   0baa326ec0feed72985fd09888fa8de3
#
_cell.length_a   1.000
_cell.length_b   1.000
_cell.length_c   1.000
_cell.angle_alpha   90.00
_cell.angle_beta   90.00
_cell.angle_gamma   90.00
#
_symmetry.space_group_name_H-M   'P 1'
#
loop_
_entity.id
_entity.type
_entity.pdbx_description
1 polymer ?
#
loop_
_entity_poly.entity_id
_entity_poly.type
_entity_poly.pdbx_seq_one_letter_code
_entity_poly.pdbx_strand_id
1 'polypeptide(L)'
;AVSLYALFPYNRLLQKHWAHHRHPASQLDPDFHNGKQKNFFAWYLYFIGNYWSWRQIIGLTLLFHSANVLLNISRAHLILFWALPAILSSVQLFYFGTFLTHREPRAGYENIHRAQSTHIVSFWSFLACYHFGYHEEHHEYPQVPWWKLPEVYRMKREESVISDQ
;
A
#
# COMPACT_ATOMS: atom_id res chain seq x y z
N ALA A 1 4.79 -13.98 -5.93
CA ALA A 1 3.94 -14.30 -4.77
C ALA A 1 2.52 -13.75 -4.94
N VAL A 2 2.33 -12.42 -5.12
CA VAL A 2 1.01 -11.76 -5.19
C VAL A 2 0.12 -12.32 -6.32
N SER A 3 0.69 -12.58 -7.49
CA SER A 3 -0.05 -13.15 -8.63
C SER A 3 -0.58 -14.56 -8.37
N LEU A 4 0.13 -15.34 -7.55
CA LEU A 4 -0.29 -16.71 -7.20
C LEU A 4 -1.30 -16.71 -6.05
N TYR A 5 -1.03 -15.91 -5.01
CA TYR A 5 -1.80 -15.91 -3.76
C TYR A 5 -3.15 -15.19 -3.89
N ALA A 6 -3.16 -14.04 -4.59
CA ALA A 6 -4.32 -13.17 -4.72
C ALA A 6 -4.80 -12.99 -6.17
N LEU A 7 -4.26 -13.79 -7.12
CA LEU A 7 -4.54 -13.69 -8.56
C LEU A 7 -4.37 -12.28 -9.13
N PHE A 8 -3.48 -11.49 -8.53
CA PHE A 8 -3.22 -10.12 -8.97
C PHE A 8 -2.34 -10.12 -10.23
N PRO A 9 -2.77 -9.53 -11.36
CA PRO A 9 -1.90 -9.37 -12.51
C PRO A 9 -0.76 -8.38 -12.19
N TYR A 10 0.46 -8.88 -12.09
CA TYR A 10 1.63 -8.07 -11.72
C TYR A 10 1.80 -6.82 -12.59
N ASN A 11 1.65 -6.97 -13.90
CA ASN A 11 1.78 -5.85 -14.84
C ASN A 11 0.75 -4.73 -14.55
N ARG A 12 -0.48 -5.10 -14.19
CA ARG A 12 -1.52 -4.12 -13.83
C ARG A 12 -1.19 -3.41 -12.52
N LEU A 13 -0.68 -4.16 -11.53
CA LEU A 13 -0.21 -3.57 -10.27
C LEU A 13 0.91 -2.57 -10.52
N LEU A 14 1.91 -2.96 -11.31
CA LEU A 14 3.04 -2.12 -11.67
C LEU A 14 2.61 -0.84 -12.41
N GLN A 15 1.71 -0.95 -13.39
CA GLN A 15 1.18 0.20 -14.12
C GLN A 15 0.47 1.19 -13.19
N LYS A 16 -0.34 0.71 -12.26
CA LYS A 16 -1.05 1.55 -11.28
C LYS A 16 -0.08 2.20 -10.30
N HIS A 17 0.90 1.46 -9.82
CA HIS A 17 1.94 2.00 -8.95
C HIS A 17 2.74 3.13 -9.63
N TRP A 18 3.12 2.96 -10.89
CA TRP A 18 3.76 4.05 -11.65
C TRP A 18 2.82 5.20 -11.99
N ALA A 19 1.52 4.96 -12.14
CA ALA A 19 0.54 6.03 -12.29
C ALA A 19 0.42 6.84 -11.00
N HIS A 20 0.43 6.19 -9.84
CA HIS A 20 0.48 6.80 -8.53
C HIS A 20 1.73 7.68 -8.36
N HIS A 21 2.94 7.18 -8.65
CA HIS A 21 4.17 7.99 -8.60
C HIS A 21 4.16 9.21 -9.52
N ARG A 22 3.54 9.10 -10.70
CA ARG A 22 3.46 10.21 -11.67
C ARG A 22 2.44 11.27 -11.33
N HIS A 23 1.38 10.90 -10.63
CA HIS A 23 0.22 11.76 -10.37
C HIS A 23 -0.22 11.75 -8.90
N PRO A 24 0.71 11.85 -7.93
CA PRO A 24 0.42 11.63 -6.52
C PRO A 24 -0.67 12.58 -6.02
N ALA A 25 -1.59 12.04 -5.22
CA ALA A 25 -2.70 12.75 -4.61
C ALA A 25 -3.51 13.61 -5.61
N SER A 26 -3.81 13.05 -6.78
CA SER A 26 -4.61 13.67 -7.83
C SER A 26 -5.76 12.76 -8.27
N GLN A 27 -6.63 13.25 -9.16
CA GLN A 27 -7.72 12.45 -9.74
C GLN A 27 -7.24 11.30 -10.63
N LEU A 28 -6.00 11.37 -11.13
CA LEU A 28 -5.37 10.34 -11.95
C LEU A 28 -4.63 9.29 -11.10
N ASP A 29 -4.52 9.52 -9.81
CA ASP A 29 -3.88 8.62 -8.86
C ASP A 29 -4.84 7.49 -8.45
N PRO A 30 -4.54 6.21 -8.79
CA PRO A 30 -5.41 5.10 -8.42
C PRO A 30 -5.47 4.84 -6.91
N ASP A 31 -4.50 5.33 -6.14
CA ASP A 31 -4.38 5.13 -4.71
C ASP A 31 -5.07 6.24 -3.90
N PHE A 32 -5.33 7.39 -4.54
CA PHE A 32 -5.88 8.55 -3.87
C PHE A 32 -7.41 8.57 -3.91
N HIS A 33 -8.03 9.13 -2.88
CA HIS A 33 -9.47 9.35 -2.87
C HIS A 33 -9.86 10.40 -3.94
N ASN A 34 -11.08 10.30 -4.44
CA ASN A 34 -11.59 11.20 -5.50
C ASN A 34 -12.04 12.60 -5.00
N GLY A 35 -11.49 13.07 -3.89
CA GLY A 35 -11.89 14.30 -3.21
C GLY A 35 -13.13 14.19 -2.32
N LYS A 36 -13.92 13.12 -2.46
CA LYS A 36 -15.18 12.90 -1.71
C LYS A 36 -15.00 11.87 -0.58
N GLN A 37 -14.25 10.81 -0.83
CA GLN A 37 -14.03 9.69 0.11
C GLN A 37 -12.80 9.90 0.99
N LYS A 38 -12.73 11.00 1.74
CA LYS A 38 -11.57 11.32 2.61
C LYS A 38 -11.51 10.51 3.90
N ASN A 39 -12.62 9.90 4.34
CA ASN A 39 -12.60 9.04 5.53
C ASN A 39 -11.96 7.68 5.22
N PHE A 40 -11.37 7.06 6.24
CA PHE A 40 -10.62 5.81 6.11
C PHE A 40 -11.40 4.71 5.36
N PHE A 41 -12.62 4.42 5.78
CA PHE A 41 -13.38 3.29 5.22
C PHE A 41 -13.80 3.53 3.77
N ALA A 42 -14.29 4.73 3.47
CA ALA A 42 -14.72 5.05 2.11
C ALA A 42 -13.52 5.13 1.15
N TRP A 43 -12.38 5.65 1.61
CA TRP A 43 -11.15 5.67 0.83
C TRP A 43 -10.60 4.24 0.61
N TYR A 44 -10.59 3.41 1.66
CA TYR A 44 -10.19 2.00 1.52
C TYR A 44 -11.05 1.25 0.49
N LEU A 45 -12.38 1.40 0.54
CA LEU A 45 -13.26 0.75 -0.44
C LEU A 45 -13.02 1.27 -1.86
N TYR A 46 -12.77 2.56 -2.03
CA TYR A 46 -12.40 3.15 -3.31
C TYR A 46 -11.07 2.59 -3.82
N PHE A 47 -10.04 2.56 -2.97
CA PHE A 47 -8.74 1.97 -3.27
C PHE A 47 -8.89 0.50 -3.71
N ILE A 48 -9.58 -0.33 -2.94
CA ILE A 48 -9.81 -1.74 -3.29
C ILE A 48 -10.56 -1.85 -4.63
N GLY A 49 -11.59 -1.05 -4.86
CA GLY A 49 -12.33 -1.03 -6.13
C GLY A 49 -11.47 -0.70 -7.33
N ASN A 50 -10.46 0.15 -7.17
CA ASN A 50 -9.51 0.47 -8.25
C ASN A 50 -8.57 -0.69 -8.59
N TYR A 51 -8.23 -1.54 -7.62
CA TYR A 51 -7.26 -2.63 -7.82
C TYR A 51 -7.91 -3.96 -8.19
N TRP A 52 -9.09 -4.25 -7.65
CA TRP A 52 -9.76 -5.53 -7.86
C TRP A 52 -10.52 -5.59 -9.19
N SER A 53 -10.73 -6.82 -9.67
CA SER A 53 -11.55 -7.11 -10.83
C SER A 53 -12.49 -8.28 -10.55
N TRP A 54 -13.64 -8.32 -11.23
CA TRP A 54 -14.61 -9.42 -11.12
C TRP A 54 -13.97 -10.79 -11.44
N ARG A 55 -12.98 -10.82 -12.36
CA ARG A 55 -12.23 -12.04 -12.70
C ARG A 55 -11.44 -12.59 -11.50
N GLN A 56 -10.81 -11.71 -10.72
CA GLN A 56 -10.10 -12.09 -9.50
C GLN A 56 -11.07 -12.65 -8.46
N ILE A 57 -12.22 -12.00 -8.26
CA ILE A 57 -13.25 -12.45 -7.32
C ILE A 57 -13.73 -13.85 -7.69
N ILE A 58 -14.09 -14.08 -8.96
CA ILE A 58 -14.49 -15.40 -9.44
C ILE A 58 -13.37 -16.42 -9.27
N GLY A 59 -12.14 -16.09 -9.70
CA GLY A 59 -11.01 -17.00 -9.59
C GLY A 59 -10.70 -17.39 -8.14
N LEU A 60 -10.70 -16.43 -7.21
CA LEU A 60 -10.49 -16.72 -5.78
C LEU A 60 -11.64 -17.54 -5.18
N THR A 61 -12.89 -17.26 -5.58
CA THR A 61 -14.03 -18.05 -5.15
C THR A 61 -13.91 -19.50 -5.63
N LEU A 62 -13.56 -19.70 -6.90
CA LEU A 62 -13.34 -21.05 -7.44
C LEU A 62 -12.17 -21.76 -6.73
N LEU A 63 -11.05 -21.09 -6.50
CA LEU A 63 -9.93 -21.67 -5.76
C LEU A 63 -10.32 -22.05 -4.34
N PHE A 64 -11.06 -21.19 -3.63
CA PHE A 64 -11.54 -21.46 -2.28
C PHE A 64 -12.42 -22.72 -2.24
N HIS A 65 -13.41 -22.80 -3.13
CA HIS A 65 -14.28 -23.97 -3.20
C HIS A 65 -13.56 -25.24 -3.67
N SER A 66 -12.63 -25.12 -4.62
CA SER A 66 -11.81 -26.25 -5.05
C SER A 66 -10.95 -26.77 -3.93
N ALA A 67 -10.30 -25.91 -3.16
CA ALA A 67 -9.50 -26.31 -1.99
C ALA A 67 -10.36 -26.99 -0.92
N ASN A 68 -11.57 -26.49 -0.69
CA ASN A 68 -12.50 -27.12 0.24
C ASN A 68 -12.95 -28.52 -0.21
N VAL A 69 -13.30 -28.67 -1.49
CA VAL A 69 -13.89 -29.93 -2.01
C VAL A 69 -12.82 -30.95 -2.40
N LEU A 70 -11.78 -30.52 -3.18
CA LEU A 70 -10.80 -31.44 -3.75
C LEU A 70 -9.68 -31.79 -2.75
N LEU A 71 -9.28 -30.83 -1.91
CA LEU A 71 -8.21 -31.02 -0.92
C LEU A 71 -8.77 -31.31 0.48
N ASN A 72 -10.08 -31.34 0.63
CA ASN A 72 -10.80 -31.57 1.90
C ASN A 72 -10.35 -30.64 3.04
N ILE A 73 -9.97 -29.39 2.68
CA ILE A 73 -9.58 -28.35 3.66
C ILE A 73 -10.87 -27.72 4.20
N SER A 74 -11.03 -27.67 5.53
CA SER A 74 -12.23 -27.10 6.11
C SER A 74 -12.38 -25.62 5.77
N ARG A 75 -13.60 -25.13 5.60
CA ARG A 75 -13.90 -23.72 5.34
C ARG A 75 -13.33 -22.79 6.42
N ALA A 76 -13.37 -23.23 7.69
CA ALA A 76 -12.80 -22.47 8.79
C ALA A 76 -11.28 -22.26 8.60
N HIS A 77 -10.52 -23.26 8.20
CA HIS A 77 -9.09 -23.13 7.91
C HIS A 77 -8.83 -22.19 6.72
N LEU A 78 -9.61 -22.29 5.65
CA LEU A 78 -9.47 -21.41 4.48
C LEU A 78 -9.79 -19.96 4.84
N ILE A 79 -10.80 -19.72 5.67
CA ILE A 79 -11.11 -18.37 6.16
C ILE A 79 -9.99 -17.85 7.05
N LEU A 80 -9.58 -18.62 8.08
CA LEU A 80 -8.62 -18.15 9.09
C LEU A 80 -7.20 -17.99 8.54
N PHE A 81 -6.75 -18.87 7.64
CA PHE A 81 -5.37 -18.90 7.19
C PHE A 81 -5.15 -18.40 5.76
N TRP A 82 -6.20 -18.10 5.03
CA TRP A 82 -6.07 -17.52 3.68
C TRP A 82 -6.86 -16.23 3.52
N ALA A 83 -8.20 -16.24 3.67
CA ALA A 83 -9.03 -15.08 3.39
C ALA A 83 -8.79 -13.95 4.40
N LEU A 84 -8.84 -14.24 5.70
CA LEU A 84 -8.67 -13.25 6.76
C LEU A 84 -7.29 -12.59 6.73
N PRO A 85 -6.15 -13.31 6.65
CA PRO A 85 -4.84 -12.69 6.52
C PRO A 85 -4.71 -11.82 5.27
N ALA A 86 -5.29 -12.21 4.14
CA ALA A 86 -5.27 -11.42 2.92
C ALA A 86 -6.02 -10.09 3.08
N ILE A 87 -7.18 -10.10 3.72
CA ILE A 87 -7.96 -8.90 4.03
C ILE A 87 -7.17 -8.00 5.00
N LEU A 88 -6.68 -8.55 6.11
CA LEU A 88 -5.91 -7.79 7.10
C LEU A 88 -4.65 -7.18 6.49
N SER A 89 -3.92 -7.92 5.65
CA SER A 89 -2.74 -7.40 4.93
C SER A 89 -3.10 -6.28 3.97
N SER A 90 -4.25 -6.34 3.30
CA SER A 90 -4.68 -5.25 2.41
C SER A 90 -5.06 -3.98 3.18
N VAL A 91 -5.70 -4.13 4.35
CA VAL A 91 -5.99 -3.01 5.26
C VAL A 91 -4.70 -2.40 5.81
N GLN A 92 -3.75 -3.26 6.22
CA GLN A 92 -2.45 -2.84 6.72
C GLN A 92 -1.66 -2.05 5.66
N LEU A 93 -1.59 -2.60 4.44
CA LEU A 93 -0.93 -1.94 3.31
C LEU A 93 -1.59 -0.58 3.01
N PHE A 94 -2.91 -0.54 2.91
CA PHE A 94 -3.64 0.71 2.67
C PHE A 94 -3.40 1.73 3.79
N TYR A 95 -3.48 1.32 5.06
CA TYR A 95 -3.33 2.23 6.20
C TYR A 95 -1.93 2.86 6.25
N PHE A 96 -0.89 2.03 6.21
CA PHE A 96 0.49 2.50 6.35
C PHE A 96 1.12 2.99 5.04
N GLY A 97 0.72 2.44 3.90
CA GLY A 97 1.30 2.77 2.60
C GLY A 97 0.53 3.83 1.80
N THR A 98 -0.74 4.09 2.14
CA THR A 98 -1.55 5.05 1.39
C THR A 98 -2.22 6.08 2.31
N PHE A 99 -3.02 5.63 3.27
CA PHE A 99 -3.84 6.55 4.07
C PHE A 99 -3.01 7.50 4.94
N LEU A 100 -2.04 6.99 5.71
CA LEU A 100 -1.20 7.83 6.55
C LEU A 100 -0.24 8.71 5.74
N THR A 101 0.26 8.16 4.64
CA THR A 101 1.35 8.76 3.87
C THR A 101 0.88 9.78 2.83
N HIS A 102 -0.37 9.66 2.35
CA HIS A 102 -0.98 10.59 1.40
C HIS A 102 -2.16 11.39 1.96
N ARG A 103 -2.42 11.30 3.26
CA ARG A 103 -3.43 12.13 3.90
C ARG A 103 -2.99 13.58 3.85
N GLU A 104 -3.81 14.44 3.24
CA GLU A 104 -3.55 15.86 3.12
C GLU A 104 -3.35 16.54 4.49
N PRO A 105 -2.19 17.15 4.76
CA PRO A 105 -1.96 17.92 5.97
C PRO A 105 -2.88 19.14 6.04
N ARG A 106 -3.09 19.68 7.24
CA ARG A 106 -3.89 20.91 7.42
C ARG A 106 -3.28 22.11 6.71
N ALA A 107 -1.96 22.17 6.60
CA ALA A 107 -1.21 23.23 5.92
C ALA A 107 -1.05 23.00 4.40
N GLY A 108 -1.59 21.88 3.86
CA GLY A 108 -1.33 21.43 2.51
C GLY A 108 -0.08 20.57 2.40
N TYR A 109 0.23 20.10 1.19
CA TYR A 109 1.42 19.30 0.93
C TYR A 109 2.65 20.19 0.76
N GLU A 110 3.76 19.82 1.39
CA GLU A 110 5.02 20.56 1.38
C GLU A 110 5.95 20.14 0.23
N ASN A 111 5.76 18.94 -0.31
CA ASN A 111 6.60 18.38 -1.36
C ASN A 111 5.81 18.04 -2.64
N ILE A 112 6.54 17.93 -3.77
CA ILE A 112 5.97 17.63 -5.08
C ILE A 112 5.35 16.24 -5.18
N HIS A 113 5.78 15.31 -4.32
CA HIS A 113 5.30 13.95 -4.27
C HIS A 113 4.00 13.81 -3.48
N ARG A 114 3.57 14.87 -2.78
CA ARG A 114 2.38 14.88 -1.92
C ARG A 114 2.32 13.63 -1.02
N ALA A 115 3.49 13.25 -0.53
CA ALA A 115 3.70 12.10 0.33
C ALA A 115 4.41 12.55 1.62
N GLN A 116 4.17 11.83 2.69
CA GLN A 116 4.78 12.07 4.00
C GLN A 116 5.39 10.78 4.51
N SER A 117 6.51 10.91 5.20
CA SER A 117 7.08 9.80 5.94
C SER A 117 6.61 9.80 7.38
N THR A 118 6.27 8.62 7.89
CA THR A 118 5.90 8.44 9.29
C THR A 118 7.17 8.32 10.14
N HIS A 119 7.25 9.13 11.20
CA HIS A 119 8.42 9.16 12.10
C HIS A 119 8.42 7.98 13.09
N ILE A 120 8.23 6.76 12.59
CA ILE A 120 8.22 5.54 13.41
C ILE A 120 9.62 4.94 13.43
N VAL A 121 10.07 4.51 14.61
CA VAL A 121 11.36 3.79 14.77
C VAL A 121 11.44 2.62 13.79
N SER A 122 12.61 2.42 13.19
CA SER A 122 12.83 1.47 12.07
C SER A 122 12.27 0.06 12.33
N PHE A 123 12.42 -0.49 13.54
CA PHE A 123 11.85 -1.79 13.90
C PHE A 123 10.32 -1.82 13.76
N TRP A 124 9.63 -0.83 14.29
CA TRP A 124 8.16 -0.74 14.19
C TRP A 124 7.70 -0.40 12.78
N SER A 125 8.46 0.37 12.03
CA SER A 125 8.18 0.65 10.62
C SER A 125 8.24 -0.62 9.76
N PHE A 126 9.19 -1.53 10.06
CA PHE A 126 9.24 -2.84 9.40
C PHE A 126 8.00 -3.68 9.72
N LEU A 127 7.64 -3.81 11.02
CA LEU A 127 6.47 -4.58 11.43
C LEU A 127 5.15 -3.98 10.94
N ALA A 128 5.07 -2.65 10.87
CA ALA A 128 3.88 -1.96 10.41
C ALA A 128 3.57 -2.27 8.94
N CYS A 129 4.54 -2.12 8.05
CA CYS A 129 4.40 -2.49 6.64
C CYS A 129 5.73 -2.38 5.89
N TYR A 130 6.73 -3.22 6.20
CA TYR A 130 7.97 -3.34 5.43
C TYR A 130 8.62 -1.98 5.08
N HIS A 131 8.66 -1.05 6.02
CA HIS A 131 9.18 0.31 5.83
C HIS A 131 8.42 1.21 4.85
N PHE A 132 7.21 0.84 4.43
CA PHE A 132 6.36 1.69 3.59
C PHE A 132 6.00 3.03 4.25
N GLY A 133 6.21 3.16 5.56
CA GLY A 133 6.09 4.43 6.27
C GLY A 133 7.13 5.48 5.89
N TYR A 134 8.25 5.11 5.25
CA TYR A 134 9.23 6.04 4.63
C TYR A 134 8.81 6.33 3.18
N HIS A 135 7.62 6.87 3.02
CA HIS A 135 6.94 6.92 1.74
C HIS A 135 7.39 8.09 0.87
N GLU A 136 7.76 9.21 1.49
CA GLU A 136 8.38 10.33 0.79
C GLU A 136 9.69 9.91 0.14
N GLU A 137 10.55 9.21 0.88
CA GLU A 137 11.81 8.68 0.37
C GLU A 137 11.59 7.65 -0.75
N HIS A 138 10.54 6.85 -0.64
CA HIS A 138 10.17 5.91 -1.69
C HIS A 138 9.72 6.62 -2.99
N HIS A 139 8.97 7.72 -2.88
CA HIS A 139 8.57 8.52 -4.03
C HIS A 139 9.74 9.26 -4.67
N GLU A 140 10.64 9.79 -3.87
CA GLU A 140 11.82 10.53 -4.34
C GLU A 140 12.86 9.59 -4.97
N TYR A 141 13.05 8.39 -4.38
CA TYR A 141 14.03 7.40 -4.82
C TYR A 141 13.36 6.03 -5.09
N PRO A 142 12.48 5.90 -6.09
CA PRO A 142 11.70 4.68 -6.31
C PRO A 142 12.53 3.45 -6.68
N GLN A 143 13.80 3.64 -7.08
CA GLN A 143 14.76 2.57 -7.34
C GLN A 143 15.41 2.00 -6.07
N VAL A 144 15.29 2.69 -4.93
CA VAL A 144 15.84 2.21 -3.66
C VAL A 144 14.94 1.10 -3.10
N PRO A 145 15.51 -0.07 -2.78
CA PRO A 145 14.71 -1.16 -2.21
C PRO A 145 14.20 -0.79 -0.81
N TRP A 146 13.02 -1.26 -0.46
CA TRP A 146 12.31 -0.90 0.77
C TRP A 146 13.14 -1.06 2.07
N TRP A 147 14.06 -2.02 2.14
CA TRP A 147 14.92 -2.23 3.32
C TRP A 147 16.03 -1.18 3.47
N LYS A 148 16.27 -0.36 2.44
CA LYS A 148 17.21 0.75 2.45
C LYS A 148 16.57 2.11 2.73
N LEU A 149 15.26 2.22 2.69
CA LEU A 149 14.54 3.49 2.92
C LEU A 149 14.84 4.13 4.29
N PRO A 150 15.00 3.38 5.41
CA PRO A 150 15.40 3.97 6.69
C PRO A 150 16.78 4.66 6.66
N GLU A 151 17.68 4.19 5.80
CA GLU A 151 19.01 4.78 5.61
C GLU A 151 18.90 6.11 4.86
N VAL A 152 18.15 6.13 3.75
CA VAL A 152 17.85 7.35 2.97
C VAL A 152 17.22 8.42 3.85
N TYR A 153 16.23 8.05 4.65
CA TYR A 153 15.56 8.98 5.58
C TYR A 153 16.56 9.62 6.58
N ARG A 154 17.48 8.83 7.14
CA ARG A 154 18.50 9.37 8.06
C ARG A 154 19.45 10.33 7.37
N MET A 155 19.92 9.98 6.17
CA MET A 155 20.81 10.86 5.38
C MET A 155 20.17 12.22 5.08
N LYS A 156 18.91 12.23 4.63
CA LYS A 156 18.16 13.47 4.38
C LYS A 156 18.04 14.34 5.62
N ARG A 157 17.81 13.75 6.78
CA ARG A 157 17.72 14.51 8.04
C ARG A 157 19.05 15.10 8.48
N GLU A 158 20.14 14.38 8.29
CA GLU A 158 21.48 14.88 8.60
C GLU A 158 21.85 16.08 7.68
N GLU A 159 21.53 15.98 6.38
CA GLU A 159 21.74 17.06 5.42
C GLU A 159 20.91 18.31 5.77
N SER A 160 19.65 18.16 6.17
CA SER A 160 18.79 19.28 6.56
C SER A 160 19.32 20.03 7.79
N VAL A 161 19.84 19.31 8.78
CA VAL A 161 20.44 19.94 9.98
C VAL A 161 21.72 20.73 9.66
N ILE A 162 22.51 20.28 8.68
CA ILE A 162 23.72 20.98 8.25
C ILE A 162 23.39 22.24 7.45
N SER A 163 22.34 22.21 6.64
CA SER A 163 21.93 23.36 5.81
C SER A 163 21.30 24.51 6.61
N ASP A 164 20.81 24.24 7.81
CA ASP A 164 20.18 25.22 8.70
C ASP A 164 21.19 25.90 9.66
N GLN A 165 22.49 25.57 9.57
CA GLN A 165 23.59 26.18 10.32
C GLN A 165 24.37 27.17 9.47
#